data_aaaaa8aa76eecdaa12eefaa4e114d9ec
#
_entry.id   aaaaa8aa76eecdaa12eefaa4e114d9ec
#
_cell.length_a   1.000
_cell.length_b   1.000
_cell.length_c   1.000
_cell.angle_alpha   90.00
_cell.angle_beta   90.00
_cell.angle_gamma   90.00
#
_symmetry.space_group_name_H-M   'P 1'
#
loop_
_entity.id
_entity.type
_entity.pdbx_description
1 polymer ?
#
loop_
_entity_poly.entity_id
_entity_poly.type
_entity_poly.pdbx_seq_one_letter_code
_entity_poly.pdbx_strand_id
1 'polypeptide(L)'
;MPKMIFVNLPVADLEKATAFYERIGAVKNEQFCDGTASCMVFSDTIYAMLLTHDKFRQFTPKKIADAKTTSEVLICLSADSREGVDEMVEKAADGGKLDPCPKQDYGFMYGRSFEDPDGHIWEVMWMDVEAAMKAGEQATAA
;
A
#
# COMPACT_ATOMS: atom_id res chain seq x y z
N MET A 1 -22.29 5.76 8.20
CA MET A 1 -21.35 4.84 7.53
C MET A 1 -19.94 5.42 7.55
N PRO A 2 -18.95 4.66 7.94
CA PRO A 2 -17.57 5.13 7.86
C PRO A 2 -17.21 5.37 6.38
N LYS A 3 -16.34 6.33 6.16
CA LYS A 3 -15.84 6.56 4.81
C LYS A 3 -14.93 5.42 4.39
N MET A 4 -14.97 5.11 3.10
CA MET A 4 -14.12 4.09 2.49
C MET A 4 -13.13 4.78 1.56
N ILE A 5 -11.94 4.20 1.44
CA ILE A 5 -10.97 4.68 0.46
C ILE A 5 -10.75 3.62 -0.60
N PHE A 6 -10.77 4.05 -1.86
CA PHE A 6 -10.48 3.21 -3.04
C PHE A 6 -9.30 3.84 -3.75
N VAL A 7 -8.15 3.21 -3.63
CA VAL A 7 -6.94 3.69 -4.30
C VAL A 7 -6.87 3.02 -5.67
N ASN A 8 -6.99 3.81 -6.73
CA ASN A 8 -6.90 3.30 -8.11
C ASN A 8 -5.45 3.33 -8.56
N LEU A 9 -4.93 2.18 -8.96
CA LEU A 9 -3.54 2.02 -9.37
C LEU A 9 -3.45 1.47 -10.79
N PRO A 10 -2.70 2.13 -11.69
CA PRO A 10 -2.46 1.59 -13.03
C PRO A 10 -1.48 0.44 -12.94
N VAL A 11 -1.78 -0.68 -13.61
CA VAL A 11 -0.92 -1.86 -13.63
C VAL A 11 -0.72 -2.33 -15.06
N ALA A 12 0.49 -2.78 -15.38
CA ALA A 12 0.83 -3.26 -16.71
C ALA A 12 0.28 -4.67 -16.97
N ASP A 13 0.29 -5.53 -15.95
CA ASP A 13 -0.18 -6.91 -16.02
C ASP A 13 -1.14 -7.16 -14.86
N LEU A 14 -2.43 -7.20 -15.16
CA LEU A 14 -3.48 -7.29 -14.14
C LEU A 14 -3.42 -8.60 -13.35
N GLU A 15 -3.16 -9.73 -14.01
CA GLU A 15 -3.07 -11.03 -13.32
C GLU A 15 -1.89 -11.07 -12.36
N LYS A 16 -0.73 -10.60 -12.83
CA LYS A 16 0.49 -10.55 -12.03
C LYS A 16 0.33 -9.63 -10.82
N ALA A 17 -0.26 -8.44 -11.03
CA ALA A 17 -0.52 -7.50 -9.95
C ALA A 17 -1.52 -8.08 -8.94
N THR A 18 -2.60 -8.69 -9.41
CA THR A 18 -3.60 -9.31 -8.54
C THR A 18 -2.97 -10.38 -7.65
N ALA A 19 -2.17 -11.27 -8.23
CA ALA A 19 -1.49 -12.31 -7.48
C ALA A 19 -0.54 -11.74 -6.43
N PHE A 20 0.17 -10.67 -6.76
CA PHE A 20 1.05 -9.97 -5.81
C PHE A 20 0.27 -9.45 -4.60
N TYR A 21 -0.83 -8.74 -4.83
CA TYR A 21 -1.62 -8.18 -3.73
C TYR A 21 -2.28 -9.27 -2.87
N GLU A 22 -2.67 -10.38 -3.48
CA GLU A 22 -3.16 -11.53 -2.70
C GLU A 22 -2.06 -12.11 -1.79
N ARG A 23 -0.83 -12.20 -2.28
CA ARG A 23 0.30 -12.69 -1.48
C ARG A 23 0.59 -11.81 -0.26
N ILE A 24 0.46 -10.50 -0.40
CA ILE A 24 0.73 -9.61 0.73
C ILE A 24 -0.45 -9.48 1.71
N GLY A 25 -1.55 -10.15 1.44
CA GLY A 25 -2.66 -10.26 2.37
C GLY A 25 -3.97 -9.62 1.98
N ALA A 26 -4.06 -9.00 0.80
CA ALA A 26 -5.33 -8.46 0.31
C ALA A 26 -6.22 -9.59 -0.20
N VAL A 27 -7.52 -9.40 -0.10
CA VAL A 27 -8.51 -10.37 -0.58
C VAL A 27 -9.19 -9.83 -1.83
N LYS A 28 -9.18 -10.62 -2.90
CA LYS A 28 -9.83 -10.24 -4.15
C LYS A 28 -11.35 -10.31 -4.01
N ASN A 29 -12.04 -9.22 -4.33
CA ASN A 29 -13.51 -9.22 -4.40
C ASN A 29 -13.94 -9.50 -5.83
N GLU A 30 -14.34 -10.74 -6.10
CA GLU A 30 -14.70 -11.22 -7.43
C GLU A 30 -15.86 -10.45 -8.06
N GLN A 31 -16.79 -9.92 -7.27
CA GLN A 31 -17.95 -9.17 -7.79
C GLN A 31 -17.54 -7.90 -8.53
N PHE A 32 -16.41 -7.32 -8.18
CA PHE A 32 -15.93 -6.07 -8.77
C PHE A 32 -14.68 -6.28 -9.61
N CYS A 33 -14.48 -7.48 -10.11
CA CYS A 33 -13.35 -7.84 -10.97
C CYS A 33 -13.84 -8.17 -12.38
N ASP A 34 -13.05 -7.74 -13.35
CA ASP A 34 -13.25 -8.13 -14.76
C ASP A 34 -11.86 -8.18 -15.43
N GLY A 35 -11.83 -8.25 -16.75
CA GLY A 35 -10.55 -8.29 -17.49
C GLY A 35 -9.75 -6.99 -17.44
N THR A 36 -10.33 -5.90 -16.92
CA THR A 36 -9.70 -4.57 -16.88
C THR A 36 -9.44 -4.08 -15.47
N ALA A 37 -10.00 -4.73 -14.44
CA ALA A 37 -9.94 -4.25 -13.06
C ALA A 37 -9.99 -5.40 -12.07
N SER A 38 -9.24 -5.26 -10.98
CA SER A 38 -9.32 -6.15 -9.81
C SER A 38 -9.51 -5.31 -8.56
N CYS A 39 -10.49 -5.68 -7.74
CA CYS A 39 -10.74 -5.05 -6.45
C CYS A 39 -10.04 -5.82 -5.35
N MET A 40 -9.04 -5.21 -4.72
CA MET A 40 -8.27 -5.81 -3.64
C MET A 40 -8.68 -5.21 -2.31
N VAL A 41 -9.13 -6.03 -1.39
CA VAL A 41 -9.68 -5.62 -0.09
C VAL A 41 -8.64 -5.80 1.01
N PHE A 42 -8.22 -4.71 1.64
CA PHE A 42 -7.34 -4.75 2.80
C PHE A 42 -8.14 -4.78 4.10
N SER A 43 -9.27 -4.08 4.15
CA SER A 43 -10.17 -4.05 5.30
C SER A 43 -11.57 -3.61 4.82
N ASP A 44 -12.49 -3.50 5.75
CA ASP A 44 -13.86 -3.04 5.44
C ASP A 44 -13.91 -1.64 4.84
N THR A 45 -12.86 -0.84 5.02
CA THR A 45 -12.83 0.56 4.58
C THR A 45 -11.70 0.88 3.62
N ILE A 46 -10.76 -0.05 3.37
CA ILE A 46 -9.56 0.21 2.58
C ILE A 46 -9.47 -0.77 1.42
N TYR A 47 -9.45 -0.22 0.21
CA TYR A 47 -9.46 -0.98 -1.04
C TYR A 47 -8.42 -0.43 -2.01
N ALA A 48 -7.83 -1.32 -2.80
CA ALA A 48 -7.04 -0.92 -3.97
C ALA A 48 -7.71 -1.48 -5.21
N MET A 49 -7.97 -0.61 -6.18
CA MET A 49 -8.48 -1.01 -7.49
C MET A 49 -7.31 -1.07 -8.45
N LEU A 50 -6.95 -2.27 -8.87
CA LEU A 50 -5.91 -2.47 -9.87
C LEU A 50 -6.55 -2.35 -11.25
N LEU A 51 -6.11 -1.39 -12.03
CA LEU A 51 -6.71 -1.09 -13.34
C LEU A 51 -5.67 -1.25 -14.43
N THR A 52 -6.07 -1.86 -15.56
CA THR A 52 -5.20 -1.83 -16.74
C THR A 52 -4.97 -0.37 -17.14
N HIS A 53 -3.91 -0.11 -17.89
CA HIS A 53 -3.61 1.27 -18.34
C HIS A 53 -4.75 1.85 -19.15
N ASP A 54 -5.36 1.09 -20.04
CA ASP A 54 -6.50 1.56 -20.83
C ASP A 54 -7.70 1.91 -19.95
N LYS A 55 -7.96 1.10 -18.92
CA LYS A 55 -9.05 1.38 -17.98
C LYS A 55 -8.76 2.62 -17.17
N PHE A 56 -7.52 2.75 -16.66
CA PHE A 56 -7.10 3.91 -15.88
C PHE A 56 -7.25 5.21 -16.67
N ARG A 57 -6.90 5.19 -17.96
CA ARG A 57 -7.02 6.36 -18.83
C ARG A 57 -8.44 6.88 -18.98
N GLN A 58 -9.43 6.04 -18.72
CA GLN A 58 -10.85 6.47 -18.77
C GLN A 58 -11.21 7.41 -17.63
N PHE A 59 -10.42 7.42 -16.54
CA PHE A 59 -10.71 8.18 -15.34
C PHE A 59 -9.84 9.44 -15.18
N THR A 60 -8.84 9.63 -16.03
CA THR A 60 -7.97 10.80 -15.93
C THR A 60 -7.59 11.30 -17.32
N PRO A 61 -7.58 12.64 -17.53
CA PRO A 61 -7.04 13.22 -18.76
C PRO A 61 -5.51 13.31 -18.77
N LYS A 62 -4.86 13.03 -17.63
CA LYS A 62 -3.41 13.15 -17.49
C LYS A 62 -2.70 11.89 -17.94
N LYS A 63 -1.45 12.05 -18.34
CA LYS A 63 -0.57 10.92 -18.66
C LYS A 63 -0.37 10.04 -17.41
N ILE A 64 -0.38 8.73 -17.60
CA ILE A 64 -0.05 7.79 -16.53
C ILE A 64 1.44 7.95 -16.18
N ALA A 65 1.73 8.17 -14.89
CA ALA A 65 3.10 8.26 -14.41
C ALA A 65 3.78 6.89 -14.43
N ASP A 66 5.08 6.87 -14.72
CA ASP A 66 5.87 5.66 -14.56
C ASP A 66 6.33 5.58 -13.10
N ALA A 67 5.65 4.76 -12.32
CA ALA A 67 5.91 4.64 -10.89
C ALA A 67 7.30 4.04 -10.59
N LYS A 68 7.94 3.43 -11.56
CA LYS A 68 9.32 2.91 -11.37
C LYS A 68 10.34 4.03 -11.29
N THR A 69 10.04 5.20 -11.88
CA THR A 69 10.97 6.33 -11.94
C THR A 69 10.48 7.59 -11.25
N THR A 70 9.17 7.68 -10.97
CA THR A 70 8.55 8.85 -10.35
C THR A 70 7.61 8.43 -9.24
N SER A 71 7.52 9.23 -8.18
CA SER A 71 6.56 9.04 -7.10
C SER A 71 5.67 10.26 -6.99
N GLU A 72 4.35 10.04 -6.98
CA GLU A 72 3.42 11.09 -6.61
C GLU A 72 2.97 10.93 -5.15
N VAL A 73 2.66 9.69 -4.76
CA VAL A 73 2.17 9.40 -3.43
C VAL A 73 2.90 8.21 -2.84
N LEU A 74 2.96 8.17 -1.51
CA LEU A 74 3.36 7.01 -0.74
C LEU A 74 2.11 6.57 0.02
N ILE A 75 1.74 5.30 -0.11
CA ILE A 75 0.52 4.78 0.50
C ILE A 75 0.93 3.97 1.73
N CYS A 76 0.48 4.41 2.91
CA CYS A 76 0.86 3.78 4.17
C CYS A 76 -0.32 3.02 4.77
N LEU A 77 -0.09 1.75 5.09
CA LEU A 77 -1.04 0.90 5.82
C LEU A 77 -0.53 0.69 7.24
N SER A 78 -1.46 0.64 8.18
CA SER A 78 -1.12 0.28 9.56
C SER A 78 -1.03 -1.24 9.72
N ALA A 79 -0.23 -1.67 10.69
CA ALA A 79 -0.18 -3.06 11.14
C ALA A 79 -0.36 -3.09 12.66
N ASP A 80 -0.79 -4.22 13.20
CA ASP A 80 -1.12 -4.35 14.61
C ASP A 80 0.12 -4.57 15.49
N SER A 81 1.26 -4.90 14.89
CA SER A 81 2.50 -5.19 15.62
C SER A 81 3.70 -4.96 14.72
N ARG A 82 4.89 -4.91 15.33
CA ARG A 82 6.16 -4.84 14.58
C ARG A 82 6.32 -6.09 13.71
N GLU A 83 5.97 -7.25 14.24
CA GLU A 83 6.01 -8.52 13.51
C GLU A 83 5.07 -8.50 12.31
N GLY A 84 3.90 -7.86 12.46
CA GLY A 84 2.94 -7.69 11.37
C GLY A 84 3.48 -6.84 10.24
N VAL A 85 4.27 -5.81 10.55
CA VAL A 85 4.97 -5.00 9.53
C VAL A 85 5.94 -5.88 8.75
N ASP A 86 6.79 -6.61 9.44
CA ASP A 86 7.78 -7.49 8.78
C ASP A 86 7.11 -8.57 7.94
N GLU A 87 6.07 -9.18 8.48
CA GLU A 87 5.35 -10.26 7.78
C GLU A 87 4.79 -9.77 6.45
N MET A 88 4.12 -8.63 6.45
CA MET A 88 3.53 -8.09 5.21
C MET A 88 4.61 -7.70 4.20
N VAL A 89 5.65 -7.00 4.64
CA VAL A 89 6.72 -6.53 3.76
C VAL A 89 7.51 -7.69 3.17
N GLU A 90 7.84 -8.70 3.97
CA GLU A 90 8.60 -9.86 3.48
C GLU A 90 7.84 -10.63 2.38
N LYS A 91 6.51 -10.66 2.45
CA LYS A 91 5.68 -11.29 1.41
C LYS A 91 5.78 -10.57 0.07
N ALA A 92 6.21 -9.32 0.04
CA ALA A 92 6.40 -8.56 -1.19
C ALA A 92 7.67 -8.94 -1.96
N ALA A 93 8.52 -9.81 -1.40
CA ALA A 93 9.76 -10.23 -2.06
C ALA A 93 9.51 -10.92 -3.40
N ASP A 94 8.40 -11.65 -3.53
CA ASP A 94 8.03 -12.30 -4.77
C ASP A 94 7.24 -11.33 -5.65
N GLY A 95 7.88 -10.82 -6.68
CA GLY A 95 7.28 -9.91 -7.66
C GLY A 95 7.45 -8.43 -7.35
N GLY A 96 7.85 -8.07 -6.13
CA GLY A 96 8.07 -6.70 -5.72
C GLY A 96 9.50 -6.44 -5.28
N LYS A 97 9.70 -5.29 -4.62
CA LYS A 97 11.00 -4.89 -4.09
C LYS A 97 10.85 -4.51 -2.62
N LEU A 98 11.73 -5.05 -1.77
CA LEU A 98 11.71 -4.76 -0.34
C LEU A 98 12.49 -3.47 -0.03
N ASP A 99 11.94 -2.71 0.90
CA ASP A 99 12.61 -1.55 1.52
C ASP A 99 13.21 -0.56 0.52
N PRO A 100 12.42 -0.06 -0.48
CA PRO A 100 12.91 1.02 -1.35
C PRO A 100 13.20 2.29 -0.56
N CYS A 101 12.52 2.49 0.58
CA CYS A 101 12.77 3.57 1.52
C CYS A 101 13.48 3.02 2.75
N PRO A 102 14.28 3.83 3.46
CA PRO A 102 14.93 3.37 4.69
C PRO A 102 13.92 2.95 5.75
N LYS A 103 14.21 1.87 6.48
CA LYS A 103 13.42 1.46 7.65
C LYS A 103 13.45 2.56 8.69
N GLN A 104 12.32 2.76 9.37
CA GLN A 104 12.20 3.72 10.45
C GLN A 104 11.85 2.99 11.74
N ASP A 105 12.63 3.21 12.77
CA ASP A 105 12.40 2.60 14.09
C ASP A 105 12.67 3.63 15.17
N TYR A 106 11.58 4.13 15.77
CA TYR A 106 11.65 5.11 16.85
C TYR A 106 11.27 4.50 18.20
N GLY A 107 11.24 3.15 18.29
CA GLY A 107 10.80 2.45 19.48
C GLY A 107 9.27 2.38 19.55
N PHE A 108 8.61 3.52 19.62
CA PHE A 108 7.14 3.60 19.63
C PHE A 108 6.51 3.48 18.23
N MET A 109 7.32 3.57 17.19
CA MET A 109 6.88 3.44 15.79
C MET A 109 7.91 2.64 15.00
N TYR A 110 7.44 1.70 14.20
CA TYR A 110 8.28 0.90 13.32
C TYR A 110 7.64 0.84 11.94
N GLY A 111 8.42 1.17 10.90
CA GLY A 111 7.92 1.20 9.54
C GLY A 111 8.91 0.66 8.54
N ARG A 112 8.38 0.00 7.52
CA ARG A 112 9.11 -0.51 6.37
C ARG A 112 8.32 -0.19 5.12
N SER A 113 8.89 -0.47 3.97
CA SER A 113 8.24 -0.22 2.68
C SER A 113 8.46 -1.36 1.70
N PHE A 114 7.66 -1.38 0.66
CA PHE A 114 7.85 -2.27 -0.49
C PHE A 114 7.35 -1.59 -1.76
N GLU A 115 7.86 -2.02 -2.90
CA GLU A 115 7.30 -1.67 -4.21
C GLU A 115 6.51 -2.86 -4.75
N ASP A 116 5.38 -2.56 -5.39
CA ASP A 116 4.65 -3.57 -6.14
C ASP A 116 5.33 -3.82 -7.51
N PRO A 117 4.82 -4.77 -8.34
CA PRO A 117 5.45 -5.05 -9.64
C PRO A 117 5.53 -3.85 -10.58
N ASP A 118 4.68 -2.84 -10.40
CA ASP A 118 4.63 -1.64 -11.23
C ASP A 118 5.46 -0.49 -10.67
N GLY A 119 6.03 -0.64 -9.47
CA GLY A 119 6.84 0.39 -8.83
C GLY A 119 6.09 1.26 -7.85
N HIS A 120 4.80 1.00 -7.61
CA HIS A 120 4.04 1.76 -6.60
C HIS A 120 4.60 1.44 -5.22
N ILE A 121 4.89 2.50 -4.45
CA ILE A 121 5.49 2.34 -3.12
C ILE A 121 4.41 2.34 -2.05
N TRP A 122 4.43 1.28 -1.25
CA TRP A 122 3.60 1.12 -0.06
C TRP A 122 4.49 1.13 1.17
N GLU A 123 4.02 1.83 2.20
CA GLU A 123 4.62 1.77 3.52
C GLU A 123 3.73 0.96 4.43
N VAL A 124 4.32 0.25 5.37
CA VAL A 124 3.60 -0.49 6.42
C VAL A 124 4.18 -0.06 7.75
N MET A 125 3.32 0.40 8.66
CA MET A 125 3.78 0.91 9.94
C MET A 125 2.95 0.37 11.10
N TRP A 126 3.64 0.16 12.19
CA TRP A 126 3.03 -0.06 13.51
C TRP A 126 3.40 1.11 14.40
N MET A 127 2.47 1.51 15.25
CA MET A 127 2.69 2.57 16.21
C MET A 127 2.04 2.21 17.55
N ASP A 128 2.79 2.38 18.62
CA ASP A 128 2.22 2.45 19.96
C ASP A 128 1.68 3.87 20.12
N VAL A 129 0.37 4.03 19.95
CA VAL A 129 -0.27 5.35 19.92
C VAL A 129 -0.05 6.11 21.23
N GLU A 130 -0.15 5.43 22.38
CA GLU A 130 0.05 6.06 23.69
C GLU A 130 1.48 6.58 23.85
N ALA A 131 2.46 5.76 23.51
CA ALA A 131 3.87 6.16 23.58
C ALA A 131 4.20 7.26 22.58
N ALA A 132 3.60 7.22 21.38
CA ALA A 132 3.78 8.24 20.36
C ALA A 132 3.22 9.58 20.81
N MET A 133 2.05 9.59 21.45
CA MET A 133 1.45 10.80 22.00
C MET A 133 2.31 11.42 23.10
N LYS A 134 2.86 10.59 24.00
CA LYS A 134 3.78 11.06 25.04
C LYS A 134 5.04 11.69 24.44
N ALA A 135 5.62 11.07 23.43
CA ALA A 135 6.79 11.61 22.73
C ALA A 135 6.47 12.96 22.08
N GLY A 136 5.28 13.10 21.46
CA GLY A 136 4.81 14.35 20.90
C GLY A 136 4.62 15.45 21.93
N GLU A 137 4.04 15.13 23.08
CA GLU A 137 3.86 16.07 24.19
C GLU A 137 5.21 16.56 24.72
N GLN A 138 6.18 15.66 24.92
CA GLN A 138 7.51 16.01 25.37
C GLN A 138 8.24 16.93 24.38
N ALA A 139 8.12 16.64 23.09
CA ALA A 139 8.70 17.47 22.03
C ALA A 139 8.06 18.86 22.01
N THR A 140 6.75 18.97 22.24
CA THR A 140 6.02 20.23 22.27
C THR A 140 6.33 21.03 23.53
N ALA A 141 6.55 20.35 24.66
CA ALA A 141 6.86 20.98 25.94
C ALA A 141 8.30 21.50 26.02
N ALA A 142 9.18 20.98 25.19
CA ALA A 142 10.56 21.45 25.12
C ALA A 142 10.66 22.70 24.27
#